data_6e14edb43653b6c8322ed7c98e6cafef
#
_entry.id   6e14edb43653b6c8322ed7c98e6cafef
#
_cell.length_a   1.000
_cell.length_b   1.000
_cell.length_c   1.000
_cell.angle_alpha   90.00
_cell.angle_beta   90.00
_cell.angle_gamma   90.00
#
_symmetry.space_group_name_H-M   'P 1'
#
loop_
_entity.id
_entity.type
_entity.pdbx_description
1 polymer ?
#
loop_
_entity_poly.entity_id
_entity_poly.type
_entity_poly.pdbx_seq_one_letter_code
_entity_poly.pdbx_strand_id
1 'polypeptide(L)'
;MAGIVLDGVAKVYDGGVRAVDDVDLEVADGEFVVLVGPSGCGKSTLLRMIAGLEHITEGTVRIGDRDVTNAAPRDRDIAMVFQNYALYPQMKVRDNLAFGLKLRKTPKAEREARVLEVARTLGLEDLLDRKPGQLSGGQRQRV
;
A
#
# COMPACT_ATOMS: atom_id res chain seq x y z
N MET A 1 12.51 8.30 -4.70
CA MET A 1 11.14 8.21 -4.12
C MET A 1 10.69 9.63 -3.87
N ALA A 2 9.42 9.91 -3.69
CA ALA A 2 8.96 11.30 -3.46
C ALA A 2 8.71 11.51 -1.96
N GLY A 3 9.01 12.71 -1.44
CA GLY A 3 8.67 13.10 -0.08
C GLY A 3 7.15 13.16 0.13
N ILE A 4 6.70 13.11 1.38
CA ILE A 4 5.29 13.20 1.77
C ILE A 4 5.13 14.36 2.74
N VAL A 5 4.12 15.21 2.52
CA VAL A 5 3.76 16.28 3.45
C VAL A 5 2.29 16.14 3.82
N LEU A 6 2.02 16.13 5.09
CA LEU A 6 0.70 16.25 5.70
C LEU A 6 0.62 17.62 6.36
N ASP A 7 -0.43 18.37 6.12
CA ASP A 7 -0.66 19.71 6.66
C ASP A 7 -2.06 19.76 7.25
N GLY A 8 -2.17 19.85 8.58
CA GLY A 8 -3.41 19.91 9.34
C GLY A 8 -4.34 18.72 9.10
N VAL A 9 -3.82 17.52 8.85
CA VAL A 9 -4.64 16.38 8.42
C VAL A 9 -5.47 15.83 9.56
N ALA A 10 -6.79 15.78 9.35
CA ALA A 10 -7.73 15.20 10.31
C ALA A 10 -8.70 14.21 9.66
N LYS A 11 -9.17 13.26 10.47
CA LYS A 11 -10.23 12.32 10.13
C LYS A 11 -11.29 12.28 11.21
N VAL A 12 -12.48 12.67 10.84
CA VAL A 12 -13.69 12.56 11.66
C VAL A 12 -14.62 11.56 10.98
N TYR A 13 -15.01 10.51 11.69
CA TYR A 13 -16.01 9.54 11.25
C TYR A 13 -17.42 9.98 11.61
N ASP A 14 -18.42 9.37 10.99
CA ASP A 14 -19.83 9.55 11.33
C ASP A 14 -20.03 9.32 12.85
N GLY A 15 -20.79 10.23 13.47
CA GLY A 15 -20.93 10.24 14.94
C GLY A 15 -19.89 11.07 15.69
N GLY A 16 -19.03 11.82 14.98
CA GLY A 16 -18.10 12.79 15.58
C GLY A 16 -16.82 12.17 16.16
N VAL A 17 -16.54 10.89 15.88
CA VAL A 17 -15.32 10.24 16.35
C VAL A 17 -14.13 10.75 15.55
N ARG A 18 -13.25 11.52 16.20
CA ARG A 18 -12.01 12.04 15.63
C ARG A 18 -10.89 10.99 15.77
N ALA A 19 -10.59 10.28 14.69
CA ALA A 19 -9.61 9.17 14.68
C ALA A 19 -8.19 9.65 14.39
N VAL A 20 -8.05 10.76 13.67
CA VAL A 20 -6.81 11.50 13.43
C VAL A 20 -7.14 12.96 13.64
N ASP A 21 -6.29 13.69 14.35
CA ASP A 21 -6.56 15.05 14.76
C ASP A 21 -5.35 15.94 14.49
N ASP A 22 -5.51 16.87 13.55
CA ASP A 22 -4.58 17.97 13.24
C ASP A 22 -3.11 17.51 13.12
N VAL A 23 -2.85 16.57 12.23
CA VAL A 23 -1.52 15.99 12.06
C VAL A 23 -0.73 16.72 11.00
N ASP A 24 0.39 17.29 11.42
CA ASP A 24 1.45 17.82 10.58
C ASP A 24 2.60 16.81 10.54
N LEU A 25 3.03 16.41 9.36
CA LEU A 25 4.15 15.49 9.17
C LEU A 25 4.85 15.77 7.83
N GLU A 26 6.14 15.90 7.89
CA GLU A 26 6.99 15.96 6.69
C GLU A 26 7.91 14.74 6.67
N VAL A 27 7.91 14.02 5.57
CA VAL A 27 8.81 12.88 5.30
C VAL A 27 9.62 13.23 4.08
N ALA A 28 10.93 13.31 4.23
CA ALA A 28 11.83 13.62 3.11
C ALA A 28 11.92 12.49 2.10
N ASP A 29 12.38 12.79 0.89
CA ASP A 29 12.64 11.75 -0.12
C ASP A 29 13.69 10.75 0.39
N GLY A 30 13.37 9.45 0.35
CA GLY A 30 14.22 8.36 0.80
C GLY A 30 14.26 8.18 2.33
N GLU A 31 13.53 8.97 3.10
CA GLU A 31 13.47 8.85 4.56
C GLU A 31 12.66 7.59 4.97
N PHE A 32 13.11 6.96 6.07
CA PHE A 32 12.40 5.87 6.72
C PHE A 32 11.74 6.37 8.01
N VAL A 33 10.41 6.40 8.02
CA VAL A 33 9.61 6.88 9.17
C VAL A 33 8.81 5.75 9.78
N VAL A 34 8.76 5.68 11.10
CA VAL A 34 7.98 4.70 11.87
C VAL A 34 6.93 5.40 12.71
N LEU A 35 5.67 5.06 12.53
CA LEU A 35 4.56 5.51 13.36
C LEU A 35 4.40 4.58 14.57
N VAL A 36 4.63 5.09 15.77
CA VAL A 36 4.55 4.33 17.02
C VAL A 36 3.41 4.88 17.88
N GLY A 37 2.73 3.99 18.60
CA GLY A 37 1.64 4.37 19.51
C GLY A 37 0.74 3.19 19.87
N PRO A 38 -0.16 3.36 20.84
CA PRO A 38 -1.08 2.32 21.31
C PRO A 38 -2.05 1.86 20.21
N SER A 39 -2.70 0.71 20.42
CA SER A 39 -3.76 0.26 19.52
C SER A 39 -4.91 1.27 19.49
N GLY A 40 -5.44 1.54 18.31
CA GLY A 40 -6.56 2.47 18.13
C GLY A 40 -6.19 3.96 18.05
N CYS A 41 -4.92 4.36 18.17
CA CYS A 41 -4.52 5.78 18.09
C CYS A 41 -4.44 6.37 16.67
N GLY A 42 -5.05 5.76 15.67
CA GLY A 42 -5.15 6.34 14.33
C GLY A 42 -4.03 6.01 13.33
N LYS A 43 -2.96 5.28 13.69
CA LYS A 43 -1.83 4.97 12.77
C LYS A 43 -2.26 4.37 11.43
N SER A 44 -3.10 3.33 11.48
CA SER A 44 -3.59 2.65 10.28
C SER A 44 -4.53 3.55 9.47
N THR A 45 -5.29 4.43 10.14
CA THR A 45 -6.13 5.43 9.48
C THR A 45 -5.28 6.44 8.74
N LEU A 46 -4.22 6.96 9.38
CA LEU A 46 -3.28 7.90 8.77
C LEU A 46 -2.61 7.29 7.52
N LEU A 47 -2.09 6.07 7.62
CA LEU A 47 -1.50 5.36 6.49
C LEU A 47 -2.51 5.16 5.34
N ARG A 48 -3.77 4.82 5.66
CA ARG A 48 -4.84 4.71 4.65
C ARG A 48 -5.18 6.05 4.00
N MET A 49 -5.15 7.15 4.76
CA MET A 49 -5.37 8.49 4.22
C MET A 49 -4.25 8.89 3.26
N ILE A 50 -2.98 8.63 3.61
CA ILE A 50 -1.84 8.82 2.71
C ILE A 50 -2.02 7.99 1.43
N ALA A 51 -2.49 6.75 1.57
CA ALA A 51 -2.73 5.86 0.43
C ALA A 51 -4.00 6.22 -0.39
N GLY A 52 -4.84 7.15 0.08
CA GLY A 52 -6.10 7.48 -0.58
C GLY A 52 -7.19 6.42 -0.43
N LEU A 53 -7.00 5.47 0.48
CA LEU A 53 -7.96 4.42 0.83
C LEU A 53 -8.95 4.88 1.90
N GLU A 54 -8.70 6.03 2.48
CA GLU A 54 -9.55 6.71 3.44
C GLU A 54 -9.57 8.20 3.11
N HIS A 55 -10.76 8.81 3.07
CA HIS A 55 -10.89 10.24 2.82
C HIS A 55 -10.48 11.03 4.05
N ILE A 56 -9.72 12.10 3.85
CA ILE A 56 -9.44 13.09 4.89
C ILE A 56 -10.65 14.01 5.06
N THR A 57 -10.87 14.49 6.29
CA THR A 57 -11.94 15.42 6.60
C THR A 57 -11.45 16.87 6.54
N GLU A 58 -10.22 17.11 6.99
CA GLU A 58 -9.57 18.41 7.03
C GLU A 58 -8.10 18.26 6.64
N GLY A 59 -7.47 19.35 6.18
CA GLY A 59 -6.07 19.40 5.83
C GLY A 59 -5.75 18.94 4.42
N THR A 60 -4.46 18.78 4.12
CA THR A 60 -3.96 18.38 2.79
C THR A 60 -2.88 17.32 2.85
N VAL A 61 -2.79 16.52 1.78
CA VAL A 61 -1.75 15.51 1.57
C VAL A 61 -1.03 15.79 0.27
N ARG A 62 0.30 15.93 0.32
CA ARG A 62 1.14 16.07 -0.87
C ARG A 62 2.13 14.91 -0.97
N ILE A 63 2.39 14.46 -2.20
CA ILE A 63 3.44 13.48 -2.52
C ILE A 63 4.32 14.11 -3.59
N GLY A 64 5.57 14.40 -3.23
CA GLY A 64 6.43 15.28 -4.02
C GLY A 64 5.78 16.65 -4.18
N ASP A 65 5.76 17.17 -5.40
CA ASP A 65 5.15 18.47 -5.72
C ASP A 65 3.64 18.40 -5.98
N ARG A 66 3.03 17.23 -5.90
CA ARG A 66 1.61 17.02 -6.22
C ARG A 66 0.75 17.01 -4.98
N ASP A 67 -0.30 17.83 -4.99
CA ASP A 67 -1.43 17.66 -4.08
C ASP A 67 -2.23 16.42 -4.49
N VAL A 68 -2.35 15.46 -3.56
CA VAL A 68 -3.05 14.20 -3.76
C VAL A 68 -4.22 14.04 -2.80
N THR A 69 -4.61 15.10 -2.11
CA THR A 69 -5.68 15.11 -1.11
C THR A 69 -6.93 14.37 -1.58
N ASN A 70 -7.40 14.68 -2.79
CA ASN A 70 -8.59 14.08 -3.40
C ASN A 70 -8.26 13.06 -4.52
N ALA A 71 -6.99 12.72 -4.73
CA ALA A 71 -6.60 11.78 -5.76
C ALA A 71 -6.96 10.34 -5.37
N ALA A 72 -7.44 9.56 -6.34
CA ALA A 72 -7.70 8.14 -6.14
C ALA A 72 -6.38 7.38 -5.82
N PRO A 73 -6.42 6.25 -5.10
CA PRO A 73 -5.21 5.48 -4.74
C PRO A 73 -4.32 5.15 -5.94
N ARG A 74 -4.91 4.75 -7.06
CA ARG A 74 -4.20 4.41 -8.30
C ARG A 74 -3.41 5.57 -8.91
N ASP A 75 -3.77 6.81 -8.59
CA ASP A 75 -3.20 8.02 -9.17
C ASP A 75 -2.14 8.65 -8.24
N ARG A 76 -1.85 8.04 -7.07
CA ARG A 76 -0.88 8.54 -6.09
C ARG A 76 0.54 8.00 -6.29
N ASP A 77 0.74 7.02 -7.18
CA ASP A 77 2.02 6.34 -7.46
C ASP A 77 2.76 5.85 -6.21
N ILE A 78 2.01 5.19 -5.33
CA ILE A 78 2.51 4.58 -4.10
C ILE A 78 2.26 3.07 -4.10
N ALA A 79 2.96 2.36 -3.23
CA ALA A 79 2.68 0.97 -2.89
C ALA A 79 2.35 0.86 -1.41
N MET A 80 1.40 0.00 -1.05
CA MET A 80 1.01 -0.27 0.32
C MET A 80 1.02 -1.77 0.60
N VAL A 81 1.66 -2.18 1.70
CA VAL A 81 1.60 -3.54 2.22
C VAL A 81 0.54 -3.59 3.31
N PHE A 82 -0.46 -4.44 3.13
CA PHE A 82 -1.57 -4.58 4.08
C PHE A 82 -1.25 -5.62 5.15
N GLN A 83 -1.71 -5.38 6.36
CA GLN A 83 -1.56 -6.33 7.49
C GLN A 83 -2.17 -7.71 7.20
N ASN A 84 -3.21 -7.79 6.37
CA ASN A 84 -3.88 -9.02 5.97
C ASN A 84 -3.43 -9.50 4.57
N TYR A 85 -2.22 -9.11 4.15
CA TYR A 85 -1.55 -9.47 2.88
C TYR A 85 -2.26 -8.99 1.60
N ALA A 86 -3.57 -8.74 1.61
CA ALA A 86 -4.42 -8.27 0.49
C ALA A 86 -4.27 -9.08 -0.82
N LEU A 87 -3.92 -10.37 -0.72
CA LEU A 87 -3.83 -11.24 -1.89
C LEU A 87 -5.22 -11.56 -2.43
N TYR A 88 -5.31 -11.64 -3.75
CA TYR A 88 -6.53 -12.10 -4.43
C TYR A 88 -6.66 -13.62 -4.26
N PRO A 89 -7.59 -14.13 -3.42
CA PRO A 89 -7.61 -15.53 -3.00
C PRO A 89 -7.95 -16.50 -4.15
N GLN A 90 -8.64 -16.02 -5.18
CA GLN A 90 -9.01 -16.79 -6.36
C GLN A 90 -7.87 -16.92 -7.38
N MET A 91 -6.84 -16.06 -7.31
CA MET A 91 -5.71 -16.02 -8.23
C MET A 91 -4.56 -16.89 -7.72
N LYS A 92 -3.77 -17.46 -8.64
CA LYS A 92 -2.52 -18.13 -8.30
C LYS A 92 -1.45 -17.11 -7.83
N VAL A 93 -0.41 -17.57 -7.15
CA VAL A 93 0.74 -16.76 -6.73
C VAL A 93 1.32 -15.96 -7.91
N ARG A 94 1.59 -16.64 -9.04
CA ARG A 94 2.09 -15.98 -10.26
C ARG A 94 1.20 -14.84 -10.75
N ASP A 95 -0.12 -14.99 -10.62
CA ASP A 95 -1.07 -13.98 -11.06
C ASP A 95 -1.17 -12.80 -10.07
N ASN A 96 -1.04 -13.07 -8.78
CA ASN A 96 -0.92 -12.03 -7.76
C ASN A 96 0.33 -11.18 -8.00
N LEU A 97 1.50 -11.80 -8.17
CA LEU A 97 2.76 -11.11 -8.47
C LEU A 97 2.68 -10.32 -9.79
N ALA A 98 2.00 -10.86 -10.80
CA ALA A 98 1.87 -10.22 -12.10
C ALA A 98 0.81 -9.11 -12.15
N PHE A 99 -0.02 -8.95 -11.11
CA PHE A 99 -1.24 -8.14 -11.18
C PHE A 99 -0.95 -6.67 -11.53
N GLY A 100 -0.03 -6.02 -10.82
CA GLY A 100 0.37 -4.64 -11.09
C GLY A 100 0.94 -4.44 -12.50
N LEU A 101 1.74 -5.42 -12.99
CA LEU A 101 2.30 -5.38 -14.35
C LEU A 101 1.21 -5.56 -15.42
N LYS A 102 0.17 -6.37 -15.13
CA LYS A 102 -1.02 -6.50 -16.03
C LYS A 102 -1.76 -5.17 -16.15
N LEU A 103 -1.98 -4.46 -15.05
CA LEU A 103 -2.64 -3.15 -15.06
C LEU A 103 -1.84 -2.11 -15.85
N ARG A 104 -0.51 -2.14 -15.75
CA ARG A 104 0.41 -1.29 -16.53
C ARG A 104 0.57 -1.73 -17.99
N LYS A 105 -0.19 -2.76 -18.44
CA LYS A 105 -0.14 -3.31 -19.81
C LYS A 105 1.25 -3.80 -20.23
N THR A 106 2.09 -4.24 -19.29
CA THR A 106 3.43 -4.78 -19.55
C THR A 106 3.31 -6.01 -20.48
N PRO A 107 4.16 -6.15 -21.51
CA PRO A 107 4.16 -7.31 -22.40
C PRO A 107 4.29 -8.64 -21.65
N LYS A 108 3.62 -9.69 -22.15
CA LYS A 108 3.54 -10.99 -21.45
C LYS A 108 4.92 -11.57 -21.14
N ALA A 109 5.83 -11.57 -22.10
CA ALA A 109 7.18 -12.13 -21.92
C ALA A 109 7.98 -11.41 -20.83
N GLU A 110 7.95 -10.07 -20.82
CA GLU A 110 8.60 -9.26 -19.79
C GLU A 110 7.98 -9.50 -18.40
N ARG A 111 6.66 -9.58 -18.34
CA ARG A 111 5.94 -9.84 -17.10
C ARG A 111 6.30 -11.20 -16.51
N GLU A 112 6.36 -12.26 -17.34
CA GLU A 112 6.75 -13.60 -16.91
C GLU A 112 8.19 -13.62 -16.41
N ALA A 113 9.11 -12.95 -17.09
CA ALA A 113 10.51 -12.83 -16.66
C ALA A 113 10.63 -12.15 -15.29
N ARG A 114 9.94 -11.01 -15.09
CA ARG A 114 9.95 -10.30 -13.79
C ARG A 114 9.33 -11.11 -12.66
N VAL A 115 8.23 -11.82 -12.93
CA VAL A 115 7.61 -12.71 -11.93
C VAL A 115 8.56 -13.81 -11.50
N LEU A 116 9.28 -14.45 -12.43
CA LEU A 116 10.26 -15.48 -12.11
C LEU A 116 11.45 -14.93 -11.32
N GLU A 117 11.96 -13.76 -11.67
CA GLU A 117 13.04 -13.08 -10.97
C GLU A 117 12.68 -12.81 -9.50
N VAL A 118 11.50 -12.19 -9.27
CA VAL A 118 11.00 -11.91 -7.92
C VAL A 118 10.73 -13.21 -7.15
N ALA A 119 10.13 -14.21 -7.81
CA ALA A 119 9.86 -15.50 -7.18
C ALA A 119 11.15 -16.18 -6.69
N ARG A 120 12.24 -16.13 -7.46
CA ARG A 120 13.55 -16.62 -7.05
C ARG A 120 14.10 -15.89 -5.83
N THR A 121 14.09 -14.56 -5.88
CA THR A 121 14.57 -13.72 -4.77
C THR A 121 13.83 -14.02 -3.46
N LEU A 122 12.53 -14.31 -3.55
CA LEU A 122 11.65 -14.55 -2.40
C LEU A 122 11.49 -16.05 -2.03
N GLY A 123 12.11 -16.98 -2.78
CA GLY A 123 11.96 -18.43 -2.58
C GLY A 123 10.52 -18.91 -2.77
N LEU A 124 9.86 -18.45 -3.83
CA LEU A 124 8.45 -18.76 -4.16
C LEU A 124 8.29 -19.56 -5.45
N GLU A 125 9.38 -20.00 -6.10
CA GLU A 125 9.34 -20.63 -7.42
C GLU A 125 8.41 -21.85 -7.44
N ASP A 126 8.53 -22.75 -6.47
CA ASP A 126 7.71 -23.98 -6.36
C ASP A 126 6.26 -23.69 -5.93
N LEU A 127 5.94 -22.44 -5.60
CA LEU A 127 4.64 -22.03 -5.12
C LEU A 127 3.84 -21.22 -6.15
N LEU A 128 4.42 -20.90 -7.31
CA LEU A 128 3.84 -20.02 -8.32
C LEU A 128 2.45 -20.48 -8.81
N ASP A 129 2.21 -21.78 -8.83
CA ASP A 129 0.93 -22.36 -9.28
C ASP A 129 -0.08 -22.58 -8.15
N ARG A 130 0.28 -22.33 -6.90
CA ARG A 130 -0.61 -22.43 -5.74
C ARG A 130 -1.50 -21.19 -5.61
N LYS A 131 -2.63 -21.37 -4.92
CA LYS A 131 -3.48 -20.27 -4.47
C LYS A 131 -3.10 -19.83 -3.06
N PRO A 132 -3.38 -18.58 -2.65
CA PRO A 132 -3.05 -18.05 -1.31
C PRO A 132 -3.50 -18.94 -0.14
N GLY A 133 -4.68 -19.58 -0.25
CA GLY A 133 -5.17 -20.52 0.78
C GLY A 133 -4.31 -21.77 1.00
N GLN A 134 -3.41 -22.09 0.06
CA GLN A 134 -2.49 -23.24 0.13
C GLN A 134 -1.10 -22.85 0.66
N LEU A 135 -0.93 -21.60 1.11
CA LEU A 135 0.32 -21.05 1.60
C LEU A 135 0.30 -20.88 3.12
N SER A 136 1.46 -21.01 3.75
CA SER A 136 1.64 -20.59 5.15
C SER A 136 1.55 -19.07 5.29
N GLY A 137 1.39 -18.58 6.54
CA GLY A 137 1.36 -17.14 6.82
C GLY A 137 2.60 -16.41 6.28
N GLY A 138 3.79 -16.92 6.56
CA GLY A 138 5.04 -16.34 6.08
C GLY A 138 5.22 -16.44 4.55
N GLN A 139 4.65 -17.47 3.90
CA GLN A 139 4.64 -17.55 2.45
C GLN A 139 3.70 -16.50 1.84
N ARG A 140 2.50 -16.31 2.42
CA ARG A 140 1.57 -15.24 1.98
C ARG A 140 2.17 -13.85 2.14
N GLN A 141 2.94 -13.63 3.20
CA GLN A 141 3.59 -12.33 3.44
C GLN A 141 4.65 -12.00 2.39
N ARG A 142 5.29 -13.01 1.80
CA ARG A 142 6.29 -12.82 0.75
C ARG A 142 5.70 -12.59 -0.64
N VAL A 143 4.45 -13.00 -0.88
CA VAL A 143 3.72 -12.77 -2.13
C VAL A 143 3.14 -11.36 -2.17
#